data_d8437decf46a198603895435f864a8f9
#
_entry.id   d8437decf46a198603895435f864a8f9
#
_cell.length_a   1.000
_cell.length_b   1.000
_cell.length_c   1.000
_cell.angle_alpha   90.00
_cell.angle_beta   90.00
_cell.angle_gamma   90.00
#
_symmetry.space_group_name_H-M   'P 1'
#
loop_
_entity.id
_entity.type
_entity.pdbx_description
1 polymer ?
#
loop_
_entity_poly.entity_id
_entity_poly.type
_entity_poly.pdbx_seq_one_letter_code
_entity_poly.pdbx_strand_id
1 'polypeptide(L)'
;MIICDSHTHSSFSFDAEVPMEDMVKGAVKKNINVITFTDHCDAIGIYDEKKFDSVLEQEIPKSVAESKRLKEVYSDKIKVLTGVELGEPTHSPEKTKVALDLGDYDFILASTHEVRGREDFYFLEYNENNIDTLLSEYFNEQLEVVKWNGFDSLAHFDYPARYIAERTDIKPDYSKYNDVIDEILSTLIKNNKALEINTSTISKPLSRPMPDKNILKRYKELGGYLITLGSDAHNVEALSQDFNKAFEILKELGFTSYYYYEKHNPVKVDLLWHIIWIYVVNHLILSKIKRKFMNLDFLTLKDKS
;
A
#
# COMPACT_ATOMS: atom_id res chain seq x y z
N MET A 1 -11.98 -13.59 0.91
CA MET A 1 -11.72 -12.13 1.02
C MET A 1 -11.23 -11.67 -0.33
N ILE A 2 -11.67 -10.52 -0.82
CA ILE A 2 -11.10 -9.90 -2.02
C ILE A 2 -9.70 -9.38 -1.64
N ILE A 3 -8.69 -9.67 -2.45
CA ILE A 3 -7.31 -9.22 -2.25
C ILE A 3 -6.98 -8.26 -3.40
N CYS A 4 -6.63 -7.01 -3.05
CA CYS A 4 -6.22 -5.98 -4.00
C CYS A 4 -4.84 -5.49 -3.60
N ASP A 5 -3.86 -5.69 -4.47
CA ASP A 5 -2.50 -5.22 -4.29
C ASP A 5 -2.31 -3.97 -5.16
N SER A 6 -2.20 -2.81 -4.50
CA SER A 6 -2.17 -1.52 -5.17
C SER A 6 -0.76 -0.95 -5.36
N HIS A 7 0.29 -1.70 -4.99
CA HIS A 7 1.67 -1.26 -5.11
C HIS A 7 2.53 -2.46 -5.53
N THR A 8 2.79 -2.56 -6.83
CA THR A 8 3.61 -3.65 -7.40
C THR A 8 4.43 -3.15 -8.58
N HIS A 9 5.62 -3.72 -8.72
CA HIS A 9 6.59 -3.38 -9.75
C HIS A 9 6.79 -4.52 -10.74
N SER A 10 7.28 -4.16 -11.92
CA SER A 10 7.64 -5.09 -12.97
C SER A 10 9.01 -4.70 -13.56
N SER A 11 9.45 -5.44 -14.57
CA SER A 11 10.72 -5.15 -15.27
C SER A 11 10.77 -3.77 -15.97
N PHE A 12 9.76 -2.94 -15.81
CA PHE A 12 9.78 -1.53 -16.20
C PHE A 12 10.26 -0.62 -15.07
N SER A 13 10.38 -1.13 -13.85
CA SER A 13 11.08 -0.47 -12.74
C SER A 13 12.57 -0.84 -12.77
N PHE A 14 13.44 0.11 -12.44
CA PHE A 14 14.89 -0.07 -12.52
C PHE A 14 15.46 -1.13 -11.57
N ASP A 15 14.72 -1.50 -10.55
CA ASP A 15 15.08 -2.43 -9.48
C ASP A 15 14.24 -3.72 -9.47
N ALA A 16 13.44 -3.96 -10.53
CA ALA A 16 12.68 -5.18 -10.72
C ALA A 16 13.03 -5.88 -12.05
N GLU A 17 13.15 -7.20 -12.03
CA GLU A 17 13.55 -7.98 -13.20
C GLU A 17 12.40 -8.82 -13.79
N VAL A 18 11.30 -9.00 -13.04
CA VAL A 18 10.21 -9.89 -13.44
C VAL A 18 9.30 -9.21 -14.47
N PRO A 19 9.09 -9.84 -15.65
CA PRO A 19 8.16 -9.32 -16.64
C PRO A 19 6.75 -9.12 -16.06
N MET A 20 6.09 -8.03 -16.42
CA MET A 20 4.76 -7.67 -15.92
C MET A 20 3.75 -8.83 -16.09
N GLU A 21 3.77 -9.53 -17.23
CA GLU A 21 2.89 -10.67 -17.47
C GLU A 21 3.13 -11.84 -16.50
N ASP A 22 4.37 -12.07 -16.08
CA ASP A 22 4.68 -13.11 -15.11
C ASP A 22 4.26 -12.72 -13.69
N MET A 23 4.30 -11.43 -13.35
CA MET A 23 3.67 -10.89 -12.14
C MET A 23 2.15 -11.14 -12.16
N VAL A 24 1.46 -10.87 -13.27
CA VAL A 24 0.02 -11.16 -13.42
C VAL A 24 -0.28 -12.64 -13.25
N LYS A 25 0.50 -13.53 -13.89
CA LYS A 25 0.35 -15.01 -13.74
C LYS A 25 0.54 -15.44 -12.29
N GLY A 26 1.51 -14.82 -11.60
CA GLY A 26 1.76 -15.02 -10.17
C GLY A 26 0.59 -14.59 -9.31
N ALA A 27 0.04 -13.41 -9.57
CA ALA A 27 -1.12 -12.87 -8.89
C ALA A 27 -2.36 -13.79 -9.05
N VAL A 28 -2.61 -14.29 -10.24
CA VAL A 28 -3.69 -15.28 -10.50
C VAL A 28 -3.47 -16.55 -9.66
N LYS A 29 -2.26 -17.10 -9.62
CA LYS A 29 -1.94 -18.30 -8.81
C LYS A 29 -2.13 -18.07 -7.30
N LYS A 30 -1.88 -16.84 -6.83
CA LYS A 30 -2.07 -16.43 -5.43
C LYS A 30 -3.50 -16.02 -5.10
N ASN A 31 -4.44 -16.11 -6.06
CA ASN A 31 -5.83 -15.69 -5.92
C ASN A 31 -5.97 -14.20 -5.54
N ILE A 32 -5.10 -13.35 -6.07
CA ILE A 32 -5.24 -11.90 -6.01
C ILE A 32 -6.34 -11.50 -6.99
N ASN A 33 -7.25 -10.63 -6.56
CA ASN A 33 -8.40 -10.23 -7.35
C ASN A 33 -8.14 -8.99 -8.20
N VAL A 34 -7.32 -8.08 -7.66
CA VAL A 34 -6.92 -6.83 -8.31
C VAL A 34 -5.42 -6.62 -8.12
N ILE A 35 -4.69 -6.36 -9.19
CA ILE A 35 -3.30 -5.96 -9.16
C ILE A 35 -3.16 -4.62 -9.88
N THR A 36 -2.48 -3.67 -9.26
CA THR A 36 -2.14 -2.38 -9.86
C THR A 36 -0.65 -2.29 -10.04
N PHE A 37 -0.18 -2.14 -11.27
CA PHE A 37 1.23 -1.88 -11.52
C PHE A 37 1.52 -0.40 -11.30
N THR A 38 2.49 -0.14 -10.45
CA THR A 38 2.95 1.19 -10.06
C THR A 38 4.46 1.27 -10.26
N ASP A 39 4.91 0.93 -11.49
CA ASP A 39 6.32 1.01 -11.82
C ASP A 39 6.88 2.40 -11.52
N HIS A 40 8.13 2.46 -11.06
CA HIS A 40 8.79 3.67 -10.61
C HIS A 40 8.88 4.76 -11.67
N CYS A 41 8.53 5.97 -11.28
CA CYS A 41 8.76 7.20 -12.02
C CYS A 41 9.54 8.21 -11.16
N ASP A 42 10.81 7.88 -10.86
CA ASP A 42 11.71 8.69 -10.03
C ASP A 42 12.50 9.73 -10.85
N ALA A 43 12.17 9.86 -12.15
CA ALA A 43 12.76 10.85 -13.05
C ALA A 43 12.55 12.32 -12.62
N ILE A 44 11.68 12.52 -11.63
CA ILE A 44 11.35 13.82 -11.07
C ILE A 44 12.38 14.25 -10.02
N GLY A 45 13.02 13.28 -9.36
CA GLY A 45 14.04 13.51 -8.36
C GLY A 45 15.29 14.25 -8.91
N ILE A 46 16.09 14.80 -8.01
CA ILE A 46 17.24 15.64 -8.34
C ILE A 46 18.51 14.79 -8.61
N TYR A 47 18.52 13.56 -8.09
CA TYR A 47 19.73 12.78 -7.89
C TYR A 47 20.50 12.43 -9.18
N ASP A 48 19.84 12.06 -10.27
CA ASP A 48 20.51 11.79 -11.55
C ASP A 48 19.59 12.02 -12.75
N GLU A 49 19.48 13.27 -13.19
CA GLU A 49 18.63 13.65 -14.33
C GLU A 49 18.86 12.81 -15.58
N LYS A 50 20.13 12.46 -15.89
CA LYS A 50 20.46 11.72 -17.11
C LYS A 50 20.06 10.24 -17.02
N LYS A 51 20.18 9.65 -15.84
CA LYS A 51 19.80 8.25 -15.61
C LYS A 51 18.31 8.05 -15.77
N PHE A 52 17.52 9.03 -15.37
CA PHE A 52 16.06 8.94 -15.35
C PHE A 52 15.37 9.57 -16.58
N ASP A 53 16.08 10.25 -17.48
CA ASP A 53 15.45 10.74 -18.71
C ASP A 53 14.82 9.60 -19.52
N SER A 54 15.43 8.40 -19.54
CA SER A 54 14.87 7.22 -20.19
C SER A 54 13.57 6.72 -19.54
N VAL A 55 13.38 6.95 -18.25
CA VAL A 55 12.16 6.50 -17.51
C VAL A 55 10.94 7.17 -18.11
N LEU A 56 10.95 8.50 -18.28
CA LEU A 56 9.85 9.25 -18.87
C LEU A 56 9.65 8.95 -20.35
N GLU A 57 10.74 8.75 -21.11
CA GLU A 57 10.67 8.57 -22.56
C GLU A 57 10.34 7.13 -22.97
N GLN A 58 10.69 6.14 -22.18
CA GLN A 58 10.63 4.73 -22.56
C GLN A 58 9.92 3.84 -21.56
N GLU A 59 10.34 3.84 -20.28
CA GLU A 59 9.89 2.81 -19.35
C GLU A 59 8.42 3.02 -18.95
N ILE A 60 8.02 4.21 -18.55
CA ILE A 60 6.63 4.50 -18.18
C ILE A 60 5.67 4.31 -19.36
N PRO A 61 5.93 4.81 -20.58
CA PRO A 61 5.06 4.52 -21.73
C PRO A 61 4.91 3.03 -22.02
N LYS A 62 5.98 2.23 -21.87
CA LYS A 62 5.91 0.77 -22.07
C LYS A 62 5.13 0.08 -20.95
N SER A 63 5.32 0.46 -19.70
CA SER A 63 4.57 -0.05 -18.55
C SER A 63 3.07 0.21 -18.73
N VAL A 64 2.69 1.45 -19.09
CA VAL A 64 1.30 1.83 -19.38
C VAL A 64 0.71 1.01 -20.54
N ALA A 65 1.46 0.81 -21.62
CA ALA A 65 0.99 0.03 -22.76
C ALA A 65 0.81 -1.45 -22.40
N GLU A 66 1.75 -2.04 -21.66
CA GLU A 66 1.72 -3.44 -21.26
C GLU A 66 0.63 -3.72 -20.22
N SER A 67 0.45 -2.86 -19.22
CA SER A 67 -0.63 -3.01 -18.25
C SER A 67 -2.01 -2.97 -18.92
N LYS A 68 -2.21 -2.07 -19.91
CA LYS A 68 -3.44 -2.01 -20.70
C LYS A 68 -3.64 -3.29 -21.53
N ARG A 69 -2.60 -3.82 -22.17
CA ARG A 69 -2.65 -5.10 -22.89
C ARG A 69 -3.07 -6.23 -21.95
N LEU A 70 -2.44 -6.32 -20.77
CA LEU A 70 -2.71 -7.39 -19.80
C LEU A 70 -4.09 -7.26 -19.16
N LYS A 71 -4.60 -6.05 -18.98
CA LYS A 71 -5.99 -5.78 -18.56
C LYS A 71 -7.00 -6.50 -19.46
N GLU A 72 -6.80 -6.46 -20.79
CA GLU A 72 -7.66 -7.14 -21.75
C GLU A 72 -7.43 -8.66 -21.75
N VAL A 73 -6.15 -9.11 -21.79
CA VAL A 73 -5.79 -10.52 -21.91
C VAL A 73 -6.23 -11.34 -20.70
N TYR A 74 -6.20 -10.76 -19.51
CA TYR A 74 -6.53 -11.45 -18.25
C TYR A 74 -7.87 -11.05 -17.65
N SER A 75 -8.72 -10.35 -18.40
CA SER A 75 -10.00 -9.78 -17.93
C SER A 75 -10.97 -10.79 -17.31
N ASP A 76 -10.88 -12.07 -17.70
CA ASP A 76 -11.67 -13.18 -17.16
C ASP A 76 -11.10 -13.79 -15.85
N LYS A 77 -9.87 -13.43 -15.46
CA LYS A 77 -9.14 -14.05 -14.34
C LYS A 77 -8.79 -13.10 -13.22
N ILE A 78 -8.37 -11.89 -13.54
CA ILE A 78 -7.90 -10.89 -12.59
C ILE A 78 -8.12 -9.50 -13.16
N LYS A 79 -8.43 -8.54 -12.30
CA LYS A 79 -8.46 -7.13 -12.69
C LYS A 79 -7.03 -6.58 -12.65
N VAL A 80 -6.49 -6.19 -13.81
CA VAL A 80 -5.21 -5.49 -13.94
C VAL A 80 -5.49 -4.00 -14.08
N LEU A 81 -4.83 -3.17 -13.30
CA LEU A 81 -4.96 -1.73 -13.30
C LEU A 81 -3.62 -1.06 -13.64
N THR A 82 -3.72 0.05 -14.35
CA THR A 82 -2.57 0.87 -14.74
C THR A 82 -2.34 1.94 -13.69
N GLY A 83 -1.20 1.93 -13.05
CA GLY A 83 -0.78 2.96 -12.10
C GLY A 83 0.63 3.45 -12.39
N VAL A 84 1.12 4.29 -11.50
CA VAL A 84 2.51 4.77 -11.44
C VAL A 84 2.85 5.09 -10.00
N GLU A 85 4.05 4.72 -9.56
CA GLU A 85 4.65 5.29 -8.36
C GLU A 85 5.47 6.50 -8.77
N LEU A 86 4.97 7.67 -8.37
CA LEU A 86 5.52 8.96 -8.74
C LEU A 86 6.39 9.49 -7.61
N GLY A 87 7.69 9.33 -7.76
CA GLY A 87 8.69 9.82 -6.81
C GLY A 87 8.85 11.34 -6.88
N GLU A 88 8.97 11.99 -5.73
CA GLU A 88 9.30 13.41 -5.56
C GLU A 88 8.52 14.38 -6.48
N PRO A 89 7.19 14.30 -6.57
CA PRO A 89 6.40 15.04 -7.57
C PRO A 89 6.52 16.57 -7.44
N THR A 90 7.02 17.07 -6.32
CA THR A 90 7.20 18.50 -6.07
C THR A 90 8.57 19.03 -6.52
N HIS A 91 9.53 18.14 -6.83
CA HIS A 91 10.89 18.54 -7.18
C HIS A 91 10.99 19.17 -8.57
N SER A 92 10.19 18.70 -9.53
CA SER A 92 10.15 19.25 -10.90
C SER A 92 8.72 19.26 -11.44
N PRO A 93 7.97 20.35 -11.28
CA PRO A 93 6.59 20.45 -11.77
C PRO A 93 6.43 20.17 -13.27
N GLU A 94 7.46 20.49 -14.07
CA GLU A 94 7.47 20.25 -15.51
C GLU A 94 7.57 18.75 -15.82
N LYS A 95 8.51 18.03 -15.20
CA LYS A 95 8.67 16.57 -15.35
C LYS A 95 7.45 15.84 -14.78
N THR A 96 6.94 16.27 -13.64
CA THR A 96 5.70 15.76 -13.04
C THR A 96 4.54 15.84 -14.02
N LYS A 97 4.39 17.00 -14.68
CA LYS A 97 3.34 17.15 -15.69
C LYS A 97 3.54 16.19 -16.85
N VAL A 98 4.77 16.02 -17.35
CA VAL A 98 5.08 15.04 -18.40
C VAL A 98 4.69 13.63 -17.93
N ALA A 99 5.10 13.20 -16.74
CA ALA A 99 4.78 11.89 -16.19
C ALA A 99 3.28 11.63 -16.12
N LEU A 100 2.51 12.63 -15.68
CA LEU A 100 1.05 12.54 -15.61
C LEU A 100 0.38 12.47 -16.99
N ASP A 101 0.95 13.10 -17.99
CA ASP A 101 0.42 13.11 -19.37
C ASP A 101 0.77 11.81 -20.15
N LEU A 102 1.64 10.93 -19.62
CA LEU A 102 2.07 9.69 -20.29
C LEU A 102 1.02 8.59 -20.34
N GLY A 103 0.03 8.61 -19.45
CA GLY A 103 -0.97 7.54 -19.39
C GLY A 103 -2.31 7.95 -18.81
N ASP A 104 -3.38 7.22 -19.24
CA ASP A 104 -4.64 7.21 -18.49
C ASP A 104 -4.46 6.25 -17.30
N TYR A 105 -3.98 6.78 -16.20
CA TYR A 105 -3.79 5.98 -15.00
C TYR A 105 -5.12 5.69 -14.31
N ASP A 106 -5.23 4.48 -13.78
CA ASP A 106 -6.27 4.13 -12.82
C ASP A 106 -5.89 4.64 -11.42
N PHE A 107 -4.57 4.73 -11.13
CA PHE A 107 -4.03 5.03 -9.81
C PHE A 107 -2.67 5.73 -9.88
N ILE A 108 -2.52 6.80 -9.11
CA ILE A 108 -1.26 7.52 -8.90
C ILE A 108 -0.88 7.39 -7.42
N LEU A 109 0.23 6.71 -7.18
CA LEU A 109 0.84 6.56 -5.87
C LEU A 109 1.99 7.57 -5.75
N ALA A 110 1.88 8.53 -4.84
CA ALA A 110 2.96 9.50 -4.60
C ALA A 110 3.91 9.00 -3.54
N SER A 111 5.21 9.02 -3.83
CA SER A 111 6.27 8.60 -2.92
C SER A 111 7.30 9.70 -2.66
N THR A 112 8.04 9.51 -1.58
CA THR A 112 9.20 10.33 -1.22
C THR A 112 10.33 9.38 -0.88
N HIS A 113 11.27 9.19 -1.83
CA HIS A 113 12.47 8.37 -1.65
C HIS A 113 13.68 9.21 -1.27
N GLU A 114 13.69 10.46 -1.71
CA GLU A 114 14.71 11.45 -1.40
C GLU A 114 14.08 12.79 -0.95
N VAL A 115 14.86 13.64 -0.34
CA VAL A 115 14.50 15.03 -0.06
C VAL A 115 15.44 15.96 -0.82
N ARG A 116 15.00 17.20 -1.08
CA ARG A 116 15.79 18.18 -1.84
C ARG A 116 17.21 18.33 -1.30
N GLY A 117 18.18 18.11 -2.19
CA GLY A 117 19.60 18.25 -1.88
C GLY A 117 20.24 17.06 -1.18
N ARG A 118 19.55 15.93 -1.10
CA ARG A 118 20.08 14.66 -0.60
C ARG A 118 19.88 13.55 -1.62
N GLU A 119 20.66 12.50 -1.48
CA GLU A 119 20.45 11.21 -2.15
C GLU A 119 19.26 10.49 -1.53
N ASP A 120 18.72 9.48 -2.26
CA ASP A 120 17.72 8.57 -1.74
C ASP A 120 18.14 8.01 -0.37
N PHE A 121 17.16 7.91 0.53
CA PHE A 121 17.34 7.37 1.88
C PHE A 121 18.01 5.98 1.89
N TYR A 122 17.90 5.23 0.80
CA TYR A 122 18.63 3.97 0.62
C TYR A 122 20.16 4.16 0.69
N PHE A 123 20.71 5.27 0.22
CA PHE A 123 22.16 5.49 0.18
C PHE A 123 22.70 6.19 1.43
N LEU A 124 21.84 6.70 2.29
CA LEU A 124 22.26 7.47 3.46
C LEU A 124 22.77 6.58 4.58
N GLU A 125 23.70 7.11 5.39
CA GLU A 125 24.14 6.55 6.66
C GLU A 125 23.30 7.10 7.80
N TYR A 126 23.04 6.27 8.82
CA TYR A 126 22.19 6.60 9.96
C TYR A 126 22.94 6.47 11.26
N ASN A 127 22.80 7.48 12.12
CA ASN A 127 23.34 7.51 13.47
C ASN A 127 22.52 8.46 14.37
N GLU A 128 22.80 8.45 15.68
CA GLU A 128 22.07 9.27 16.66
C GLU A 128 22.12 10.79 16.38
N ASN A 129 23.12 11.27 15.65
CA ASN A 129 23.30 12.69 15.39
C ASN A 129 22.53 13.19 14.15
N ASN A 130 22.14 12.30 13.23
CA ASN A 130 21.52 12.73 11.96
C ASN A 130 20.07 12.27 11.78
N ILE A 131 19.62 11.21 12.45
CA ILE A 131 18.28 10.63 12.24
C ILE A 131 17.18 11.67 12.47
N ASP A 132 17.25 12.46 13.54
CA ASP A 132 16.25 13.48 13.83
C ASP A 132 16.16 14.55 12.72
N THR A 133 17.31 14.97 12.18
CA THR A 133 17.35 15.93 11.07
C THR A 133 16.75 15.30 9.80
N LEU A 134 17.16 14.09 9.45
CA LEU A 134 16.67 13.37 8.27
C LEU A 134 15.16 13.14 8.31
N LEU A 135 14.63 12.75 9.45
CA LEU A 135 13.18 12.55 9.62
C LEU A 135 12.40 13.86 9.58
N SER A 136 12.96 14.94 10.15
CA SER A 136 12.34 16.26 10.05
C SER A 136 12.28 16.74 8.61
N GLU A 137 13.35 16.61 7.84
CA GLU A 137 13.39 16.95 6.41
C GLU A 137 12.40 16.08 5.63
N TYR A 138 12.36 14.78 5.88
CA TYR A 138 11.46 13.83 5.22
C TYR A 138 9.98 14.19 5.42
N PHE A 139 9.53 14.41 6.65
CA PHE A 139 8.13 14.76 6.90
C PHE A 139 7.75 16.14 6.34
N ASN A 140 8.69 17.09 6.30
CA ASN A 140 8.43 18.37 5.64
C ASN A 140 8.31 18.21 4.11
N GLU A 141 9.12 17.36 3.47
CA GLU A 141 8.98 17.07 2.04
C GLU A 141 7.65 16.37 1.75
N GLN A 142 7.26 15.39 2.57
CA GLN A 142 5.94 14.76 2.45
C GLN A 142 4.77 15.75 2.61
N LEU A 143 4.92 16.73 3.50
CA LEU A 143 3.91 17.78 3.65
C LEU A 143 3.74 18.59 2.35
N GLU A 144 4.83 18.89 1.64
CA GLU A 144 4.74 19.56 0.33
C GLU A 144 4.07 18.64 -0.71
N VAL A 145 4.37 17.33 -0.71
CA VAL A 145 3.73 16.35 -1.60
C VAL A 145 2.20 16.32 -1.36
N VAL A 146 1.75 16.26 -0.11
CA VAL A 146 0.30 16.21 0.16
C VAL A 146 -0.40 17.54 -0.13
N LYS A 147 0.29 18.67 -0.03
CA LYS A 147 -0.21 19.99 -0.44
C LYS A 147 -0.33 20.11 -1.96
N TRP A 148 0.58 19.50 -2.72
CA TRP A 148 0.51 19.44 -4.18
C TRP A 148 -0.76 18.71 -4.66
N ASN A 149 -1.19 17.64 -3.98
CA ASN A 149 -2.50 16.99 -4.15
C ASN A 149 -2.77 16.31 -5.51
N GLY A 150 -1.78 16.12 -6.36
CA GLY A 150 -1.93 15.53 -7.71
C GLY A 150 -1.85 14.00 -7.76
N PHE A 151 -2.22 13.27 -6.70
CA PHE A 151 -2.11 11.82 -6.55
C PHE A 151 -3.39 11.22 -5.93
N ASP A 152 -3.45 9.91 -5.78
CA ASP A 152 -4.59 9.18 -5.19
C ASP A 152 -4.27 8.63 -3.80
N SER A 153 -3.06 8.08 -3.60
CA SER A 153 -2.59 7.55 -2.31
C SER A 153 -1.16 7.99 -2.01
N LEU A 154 -0.86 8.25 -0.74
CA LEU A 154 0.50 8.51 -0.26
C LEU A 154 1.16 7.19 0.12
N ALA A 155 2.30 6.87 -0.49
CA ALA A 155 3.07 5.66 -0.30
C ALA A 155 3.82 5.64 1.04
N HIS A 156 4.09 4.43 1.54
CA HIS A 156 5.04 4.10 2.63
C HIS A 156 5.46 5.28 3.53
N PHE A 157 4.50 5.85 4.22
CA PHE A 157 4.52 7.12 4.96
C PHE A 157 5.80 7.43 5.75
N ASP A 158 6.47 6.44 6.31
CA ASP A 158 7.68 6.57 7.11
C ASP A 158 8.84 5.73 6.51
N TYR A 159 9.03 5.86 5.19
CA TYR A 159 10.01 5.15 4.37
C TYR A 159 11.43 5.07 4.96
N PRO A 160 12.02 6.15 5.54
CA PRO A 160 13.34 6.07 6.14
C PRO A 160 13.45 5.06 7.28
N ALA A 161 12.36 4.74 7.96
CA ALA A 161 12.34 3.79 9.08
C ALA A 161 12.87 2.41 8.71
N ARG A 162 12.65 1.96 7.45
CA ARG A 162 13.14 0.67 6.97
C ARG A 162 14.66 0.60 7.03
N TYR A 163 15.35 1.64 6.58
CA TYR A 163 16.81 1.67 6.53
C TYR A 163 17.43 1.94 7.90
N ILE A 164 16.77 2.76 8.71
CA ILE A 164 17.18 2.96 10.10
C ILE A 164 17.17 1.62 10.84
N ALA A 165 16.10 0.84 10.71
CA ALA A 165 15.97 -0.47 11.35
C ALA A 165 16.89 -1.56 10.74
N GLU A 166 17.23 -1.45 9.45
CA GLU A 166 18.16 -2.38 8.79
C GLU A 166 19.62 -2.14 9.17
N ARG A 167 20.00 -0.91 9.51
CA ARG A 167 21.40 -0.49 9.66
C ARG A 167 21.78 -0.05 11.06
N THR A 168 20.78 0.11 11.95
CA THR A 168 21.01 0.54 13.33
C THR A 168 20.02 -0.14 14.28
N ASP A 169 20.33 -0.07 15.59
CA ASP A 169 19.40 -0.45 16.66
C ASP A 169 18.55 0.74 17.16
N ILE A 170 18.65 1.90 16.51
CA ILE A 170 17.98 3.13 16.91
C ILE A 170 16.48 3.04 16.57
N LYS A 171 15.67 3.39 17.55
CA LYS A 171 14.21 3.51 17.36
C LYS A 171 13.84 4.99 17.36
N PRO A 172 13.44 5.53 16.20
CA PRO A 172 13.05 6.94 16.12
C PRO A 172 11.86 7.24 17.02
N ASP A 173 11.91 8.40 17.69
CA ASP A 173 10.79 8.93 18.45
C ASP A 173 9.93 9.84 17.57
N TYR A 174 8.87 9.29 17.00
CA TYR A 174 7.95 10.03 16.13
C TYR A 174 7.15 11.13 16.86
N SER A 175 7.09 11.11 18.19
CA SER A 175 6.38 12.15 18.95
C SER A 175 6.96 13.55 18.72
N LYS A 176 8.22 13.66 18.34
CA LYS A 176 8.88 14.92 17.96
C LYS A 176 8.30 15.57 16.71
N TYR A 177 7.59 14.79 15.87
CA TYR A 177 7.07 15.21 14.58
C TYR A 177 5.54 15.23 14.54
N ASN A 178 4.87 15.12 15.70
CA ASN A 178 3.41 15.02 15.78
C ASN A 178 2.70 16.14 15.03
N ASP A 179 3.18 17.38 15.12
CA ASP A 179 2.52 18.53 14.48
C ASP A 179 2.53 18.41 12.95
N VAL A 180 3.68 18.08 12.35
CA VAL A 180 3.79 17.92 10.90
C VAL A 180 3.09 16.65 10.43
N ILE A 181 3.15 15.55 11.19
CA ILE A 181 2.42 14.30 10.90
C ILE A 181 0.91 14.58 10.91
N ASP A 182 0.39 15.29 11.90
CA ASP A 182 -1.03 15.66 11.99
C ASP A 182 -1.46 16.56 10.82
N GLU A 183 -0.59 17.51 10.39
CA GLU A 183 -0.86 18.34 9.23
C GLU A 183 -0.91 17.52 7.94
N ILE A 184 0.03 16.57 7.72
CA ILE A 184 0.02 15.66 6.59
C ILE A 184 -1.28 14.84 6.58
N LEU A 185 -1.60 14.15 7.68
CA LEU A 185 -2.77 13.28 7.79
C LEU A 185 -4.08 14.08 7.60
N SER A 186 -4.18 15.25 8.20
CA SER A 186 -5.34 16.13 8.05
C SER A 186 -5.49 16.64 6.61
N THR A 187 -4.39 16.91 5.93
CA THR A 187 -4.37 17.32 4.52
C THR A 187 -4.83 16.21 3.60
N LEU A 188 -4.37 14.96 3.81
CA LEU A 188 -4.87 13.78 3.09
C LEU A 188 -6.39 13.64 3.24
N ILE A 189 -6.88 13.71 4.46
CA ILE A 189 -8.31 13.58 4.78
C ILE A 189 -9.12 14.68 4.09
N LYS A 190 -8.69 15.93 4.23
CA LYS A 190 -9.35 17.10 3.62
C LYS A 190 -9.44 16.98 2.10
N ASN A 191 -8.41 16.45 1.48
CA ASN A 191 -8.29 16.31 0.02
C ASN A 191 -8.85 14.98 -0.52
N ASN A 192 -9.44 14.12 0.33
CA ASN A 192 -9.93 12.79 -0.01
C ASN A 192 -8.84 11.92 -0.68
N LYS A 193 -7.61 11.99 -0.16
CA LYS A 193 -6.49 11.14 -0.58
C LYS A 193 -6.33 9.97 0.38
N ALA A 194 -5.90 8.83 -0.15
CA ALA A 194 -5.66 7.65 0.66
C ALA A 194 -4.27 7.70 1.33
N LEU A 195 -4.16 6.94 2.40
CA LEU A 195 -2.90 6.57 3.02
C LEU A 195 -2.63 5.09 2.70
N GLU A 196 -1.45 4.77 2.19
CA GLU A 196 -1.05 3.39 1.99
C GLU A 196 -0.69 2.71 3.30
N ILE A 197 -1.03 1.43 3.43
CA ILE A 197 -0.34 0.47 4.30
C ILE A 197 0.58 -0.36 3.42
N ASN A 198 1.86 -0.08 3.46
CA ASN A 198 2.90 -0.83 2.76
C ASN A 198 3.37 -1.98 3.65
N THR A 199 3.28 -3.21 3.14
CA THR A 199 3.56 -4.42 3.93
C THR A 199 4.97 -4.97 3.72
N SER A 200 5.76 -4.37 2.82
CA SER A 200 7.08 -4.88 2.40
C SER A 200 8.09 -5.08 3.53
N THR A 201 7.88 -4.42 4.67
CA THR A 201 8.81 -4.41 5.81
C THR A 201 8.36 -5.27 6.99
N ILE A 202 7.16 -5.85 6.96
CA ILE A 202 6.60 -6.61 8.09
C ILE A 202 7.45 -7.85 8.43
N SER A 203 8.00 -8.51 7.42
CA SER A 203 8.88 -9.68 7.58
C SER A 203 10.37 -9.33 7.41
N LYS A 204 10.73 -8.04 7.51
CA LYS A 204 12.09 -7.49 7.48
C LYS A 204 12.48 -6.89 8.85
N PRO A 205 13.70 -6.37 9.05
CA PRO A 205 14.16 -5.85 10.35
C PRO A 205 13.23 -4.82 11.02
N LEU A 206 12.51 -3.99 10.23
CA LEU A 206 11.53 -3.05 10.77
C LEU A 206 10.36 -3.75 11.49
N SER A 207 10.01 -4.98 11.08
CA SER A 207 9.02 -5.87 11.71
C SER A 207 7.61 -5.27 11.90
N ARG A 208 7.23 -4.32 11.05
CA ARG A 208 5.92 -3.66 10.99
C ARG A 208 5.66 -3.09 9.61
N PRO A 209 4.41 -2.73 9.26
CA PRO A 209 4.14 -1.99 8.03
C PRO A 209 4.64 -0.54 8.11
N MET A 210 4.66 0.12 6.97
CA MET A 210 4.74 1.56 6.83
C MET A 210 3.35 2.10 6.44
N PRO A 211 2.76 3.03 7.20
CA PRO A 211 3.28 3.66 8.42
C PRO A 211 3.19 2.80 9.69
N ASP A 212 3.83 3.32 10.76
CA ASP A 212 3.68 2.79 12.12
C ASP A 212 2.21 2.74 12.56
N LYS A 213 1.85 1.74 13.38
CA LYS A 213 0.47 1.54 13.86
C LYS A 213 -0.08 2.76 14.61
N ASN A 214 0.75 3.53 15.30
CA ASN A 214 0.30 4.75 15.99
C ASN A 214 -0.08 5.85 15.01
N ILE A 215 0.61 5.96 13.87
CA ILE A 215 0.26 6.89 12.78
C ILE A 215 -1.07 6.47 12.16
N LEU A 216 -1.28 5.18 11.88
CA LEU A 216 -2.57 4.65 11.40
C LEU A 216 -3.72 4.91 12.39
N LYS A 217 -3.46 4.73 13.70
CA LYS A 217 -4.41 5.07 14.75
C LYS A 217 -4.75 6.55 14.74
N ARG A 218 -3.72 7.41 14.64
CA ARG A 218 -3.90 8.86 14.57
C ARG A 218 -4.70 9.29 13.33
N TYR A 219 -4.39 8.70 12.17
CA TYR A 219 -5.17 8.91 10.94
C TYR A 219 -6.65 8.61 11.15
N LYS A 220 -6.95 7.47 11.81
CA LYS A 220 -8.33 7.08 12.13
C LYS A 220 -9.00 8.05 13.10
N GLU A 221 -8.29 8.50 14.16
CA GLU A 221 -8.79 9.47 15.14
C GLU A 221 -9.13 10.82 14.51
N LEU A 222 -8.36 11.26 13.52
CA LEU A 222 -8.61 12.46 12.73
C LEU A 222 -9.78 12.34 11.74
N GLY A 223 -10.38 11.13 11.61
CA GLY A 223 -11.49 10.86 10.71
C GLY A 223 -11.09 10.23 9.38
N GLY A 224 -9.83 9.83 9.22
CA GLY A 224 -9.33 9.14 8.03
C GLY A 224 -9.96 7.76 7.86
N TYR A 225 -10.25 7.40 6.61
CA TYR A 225 -10.87 6.11 6.26
C TYR A 225 -10.37 5.52 4.93
N LEU A 226 -9.81 6.33 4.05
CA LEU A 226 -9.27 5.87 2.78
C LEU A 226 -7.89 5.25 3.00
N ILE A 227 -7.83 3.92 2.96
CA ILE A 227 -6.59 3.15 3.08
C ILE A 227 -6.41 2.32 1.82
N THR A 228 -5.24 2.33 1.21
CA THR A 228 -4.80 1.37 0.21
C THR A 228 -3.85 0.34 0.83
N LEU A 229 -3.71 -0.83 0.21
CA LEU A 229 -2.73 -1.84 0.59
C LEU A 229 -1.75 -2.04 -0.56
N GLY A 230 -0.47 -2.01 -0.24
CA GLY A 230 0.61 -2.28 -1.16
C GLY A 230 1.59 -3.29 -0.59
N SER A 231 1.98 -4.28 -1.39
CA SER A 231 3.07 -5.20 -1.03
C SER A 231 4.44 -4.64 -1.41
N ASP A 232 4.47 -3.68 -2.32
CA ASP A 232 5.72 -3.14 -2.88
C ASP A 232 6.56 -4.28 -3.49
N ALA A 233 5.85 -5.16 -4.23
CA ALA A 233 6.39 -6.40 -4.73
C ALA A 233 7.18 -6.18 -6.01
N HIS A 234 8.47 -6.55 -5.99
CA HIS A 234 9.38 -6.55 -7.13
C HIS A 234 9.58 -7.97 -7.73
N ASN A 235 8.87 -8.95 -7.19
CA ASN A 235 8.86 -10.33 -7.68
C ASN A 235 7.56 -11.03 -7.29
N VAL A 236 7.31 -12.20 -7.89
CA VAL A 236 6.07 -12.97 -7.68
C VAL A 236 5.88 -13.42 -6.23
N GLU A 237 6.96 -13.76 -5.54
CA GLU A 237 6.93 -14.25 -4.17
C GLU A 237 6.40 -13.19 -3.20
N ALA A 238 6.78 -11.94 -3.43
CA ALA A 238 6.41 -10.79 -2.60
C ALA A 238 4.97 -10.28 -2.82
N LEU A 239 4.29 -10.67 -3.90
CA LEU A 239 2.91 -10.24 -4.17
C LEU A 239 1.99 -10.52 -2.99
N SER A 240 1.29 -9.47 -2.51
CA SER A 240 0.41 -9.47 -1.33
C SER A 240 1.03 -10.05 -0.06
N GLN A 241 2.36 -10.00 0.06
CA GLN A 241 3.08 -10.45 1.24
C GLN A 241 2.54 -9.77 2.50
N ASP A 242 2.34 -10.55 3.56
CA ASP A 242 1.89 -10.08 4.88
C ASP A 242 0.54 -9.33 4.92
N PHE A 243 -0.28 -9.35 3.87
CA PHE A 243 -1.60 -8.71 3.87
C PHE A 243 -2.52 -9.20 5.00
N ASN A 244 -2.40 -10.46 5.42
CA ASN A 244 -3.14 -10.95 6.57
C ASN A 244 -2.85 -10.15 7.84
N LYS A 245 -1.59 -9.77 8.08
CA LYS A 245 -1.18 -8.94 9.22
C LYS A 245 -1.72 -7.51 9.08
N ALA A 246 -1.70 -6.95 7.87
CA ALA A 246 -2.30 -5.64 7.60
C ALA A 246 -3.82 -5.65 7.87
N PHE A 247 -4.54 -6.72 7.46
CA PHE A 247 -5.97 -6.86 7.76
C PHE A 247 -6.25 -6.96 9.27
N GLU A 248 -5.39 -7.62 10.03
CA GLU A 248 -5.50 -7.67 11.49
C GLU A 248 -5.32 -6.28 12.11
N ILE A 249 -4.30 -5.52 11.69
CA ILE A 249 -4.06 -4.15 12.15
C ILE A 249 -5.27 -3.26 11.83
N LEU A 250 -5.79 -3.32 10.60
CA LEU A 250 -6.96 -2.53 10.20
C LEU A 250 -8.18 -2.82 11.08
N LYS A 251 -8.45 -4.11 11.37
CA LYS A 251 -9.55 -4.52 12.23
C LYS A 251 -9.35 -4.06 13.67
N GLU A 252 -8.15 -4.21 14.24
CA GLU A 252 -7.83 -3.72 15.58
C GLU A 252 -8.03 -2.21 15.72
N LEU A 253 -7.72 -1.44 14.67
CA LEU A 253 -7.92 0.00 14.63
C LEU A 253 -9.37 0.40 14.27
N GLY A 254 -10.26 -0.56 14.02
CA GLY A 254 -11.67 -0.31 13.74
C GLY A 254 -11.95 0.18 12.31
N PHE A 255 -11.07 -0.09 11.36
CA PHE A 255 -11.38 0.06 9.95
C PHE A 255 -12.30 -1.08 9.49
N THR A 256 -13.31 -0.76 8.71
CA THR A 256 -14.27 -1.73 8.18
C THR A 256 -14.03 -2.09 6.72
N SER A 257 -13.14 -1.37 6.06
CA SER A 257 -12.84 -1.49 4.63
C SER A 257 -11.45 -0.93 4.34
N TYR A 258 -10.93 -1.34 3.19
CA TYR A 258 -9.83 -0.69 2.49
C TYR A 258 -10.23 -0.45 1.04
N TYR A 259 -9.35 0.17 0.23
CA TYR A 259 -9.71 0.64 -1.10
C TYR A 259 -8.62 0.31 -2.11
N TYR A 260 -9.02 0.08 -3.36
CA TYR A 260 -8.17 0.22 -4.54
C TYR A 260 -8.75 1.32 -5.42
N TYR A 261 -8.03 1.78 -6.42
CA TYR A 261 -8.48 2.87 -7.28
C TYR A 261 -8.70 2.40 -8.70
N GLU A 262 -9.73 2.91 -9.35
CA GLU A 262 -10.02 2.72 -10.77
C GLU A 262 -10.41 4.07 -11.35
N LYS A 263 -9.63 4.56 -12.34
CA LYS A 263 -9.79 5.90 -12.92
C LYS A 263 -9.87 7.00 -11.85
N HIS A 264 -8.92 6.99 -10.93
CA HIS A 264 -8.81 7.90 -9.78
C HIS A 264 -9.99 7.88 -8.80
N ASN A 265 -10.88 6.88 -8.88
CA ASN A 265 -11.99 6.74 -7.96
C ASN A 265 -11.73 5.58 -6.99
N PRO A 266 -11.88 5.81 -5.67
CA PRO A 266 -11.71 4.76 -4.69
C PRO A 266 -12.84 3.74 -4.76
N VAL A 267 -12.49 2.47 -4.91
CA VAL A 267 -13.40 1.33 -4.90
C VAL A 267 -13.27 0.61 -3.57
N LYS A 268 -14.38 0.54 -2.86
CA LYS A 268 -14.42 0.00 -1.50
C LYS A 268 -14.32 -1.53 -1.47
N VAL A 269 -13.49 -2.07 -0.58
CA VAL A 269 -13.39 -3.49 -0.24
C VAL A 269 -13.71 -3.69 1.23
N ASP A 270 -14.78 -4.38 1.55
CA ASP A 270 -15.21 -4.60 2.94
C ASP A 270 -14.37 -5.67 3.65
N LEU A 271 -13.90 -5.36 4.84
CA LEU A 271 -13.21 -6.30 5.74
C LEU A 271 -14.17 -7.17 6.56
N LEU A 272 -15.46 -6.84 6.59
CA LEU A 272 -16.46 -7.42 7.50
C LEU A 272 -17.00 -8.78 7.08
N TRP A 273 -16.81 -9.22 5.83
CA TRP A 273 -17.35 -10.51 5.36
C TRP A 273 -16.88 -11.70 6.21
N HIS A 274 -15.71 -11.63 6.80
CA HIS A 274 -15.21 -12.69 7.69
C HIS A 274 -15.96 -12.75 9.03
N ILE A 275 -16.38 -11.61 9.57
CA ILE A 275 -17.09 -11.56 10.86
C ILE A 275 -18.49 -12.12 10.68
N ILE A 276 -19.20 -11.75 9.63
CA ILE A 276 -20.54 -12.27 9.33
C ILE A 276 -20.47 -13.78 9.05
N TRP A 277 -19.49 -14.23 8.28
CA TRP A 277 -19.33 -15.65 7.99
C TRP A 277 -18.99 -16.47 9.24
N ILE A 278 -18.08 -16.02 10.09
CA ILE A 278 -17.75 -16.64 11.38
C ILE A 278 -18.97 -16.63 12.30
N TYR A 279 -19.74 -15.53 12.35
CA TYR A 279 -20.96 -15.46 13.18
C TYR A 279 -22.04 -16.40 12.67
N VAL A 280 -22.27 -16.46 11.37
CA VAL A 280 -23.22 -17.36 10.71
C VAL A 280 -22.79 -18.82 10.87
N VAL A 281 -21.54 -19.16 10.65
CA VAL A 281 -21.01 -20.52 10.81
C VAL A 281 -21.06 -20.96 12.28
N ASN A 282 -20.65 -20.11 13.22
CA ASN A 282 -20.77 -20.43 14.65
C ASN A 282 -22.24 -20.58 15.10
N HIS A 283 -23.15 -19.75 14.60
CA HIS A 283 -24.58 -19.87 14.90
C HIS A 283 -25.20 -21.14 14.30
N LEU A 284 -24.77 -21.52 13.09
CA LEU A 284 -25.18 -22.78 12.45
C LEU A 284 -24.62 -24.01 13.17
N ILE A 285 -23.38 -23.96 13.63
CA ILE A 285 -22.74 -25.03 14.41
C ILE A 285 -23.47 -25.18 15.76
N LEU A 286 -23.70 -24.07 16.49
CA LEU A 286 -24.43 -24.06 17.76
C LEU A 286 -25.87 -24.56 17.60
N SER A 287 -26.55 -24.21 16.50
CA SER A 287 -27.91 -24.71 16.21
C SER A 287 -27.94 -26.22 15.91
N LYS A 288 -26.93 -26.73 15.20
CA LYS A 288 -26.79 -28.18 14.94
C LYS A 288 -26.45 -28.95 16.21
N ILE A 289 -25.61 -28.39 17.08
CA ILE A 289 -25.29 -28.98 18.38
C ILE A 289 -26.57 -29.01 19.28
N LYS A 290 -27.31 -27.92 19.38
CA LYS A 290 -28.58 -27.89 20.11
C LYS A 290 -29.59 -28.92 19.62
N ARG A 291 -29.76 -29.06 18.29
CA ARG A 291 -30.66 -30.11 17.72
C ARG A 291 -30.19 -31.52 18.04
N LYS A 292 -28.87 -31.75 18.07
CA LYS A 292 -28.32 -33.05 18.41
C LYS A 292 -28.57 -33.43 19.90
N PHE A 293 -28.47 -32.47 20.81
CA PHE A 293 -28.77 -32.65 22.23
C PHE A 293 -30.28 -32.83 22.47
N MET A 294 -31.15 -32.05 21.82
CA MET A 294 -32.60 -32.21 21.94
C MET A 294 -33.09 -33.58 21.41
N ASN A 295 -32.43 -34.12 20.36
CA ASN A 295 -32.78 -35.46 19.88
C ASN A 295 -32.26 -36.59 20.79
N LEU A 296 -31.24 -36.37 21.59
CA LEU A 296 -30.75 -37.33 22.58
C LEU A 296 -31.68 -37.39 23.80
N ASP A 297 -32.23 -36.27 24.23
CA ASP A 297 -33.23 -36.25 25.35
C ASP A 297 -34.57 -36.93 24.99
N PHE A 298 -34.94 -36.89 23.70
CA PHE A 298 -36.14 -37.62 23.20
C PHE A 298 -35.97 -39.14 23.12
N LEU A 299 -34.74 -39.61 22.92
CA LEU A 299 -34.44 -41.05 22.86
C LEU A 299 -34.35 -41.68 24.25
N THR A 300 -33.89 -40.91 25.25
CA THR A 300 -33.81 -41.41 26.65
C THR A 300 -35.13 -41.42 27.39
N LEU A 301 -36.17 -40.76 26.88
CA LEU A 301 -37.53 -40.77 27.46
C LEU A 301 -38.44 -41.89 26.90
N LYS A 302 -38.03 -42.54 25.78
CA LYS A 302 -38.79 -43.66 25.19
C LYS A 302 -38.43 -45.04 25.75
N ASP A 303 -37.33 -45.17 26.48
CA ASP A 303 -36.93 -46.45 27.11
C ASP A 303 -37.38 -46.58 28.59
N LYS A 304 -38.27 -45.71 29.05
CA LYS A 304 -38.87 -45.76 30.43
C LYS A 304 -40.36 -45.81 30.44
N SER A 305 -41.02 -46.39 29.39
CA SER A 305 -42.46 -46.68 29.43
C SER A 305 -42.72 -48.14 29.14
#